data_e9a9a3e792682a4eb00d03387069402b
#
_entry.id   e9a9a3e792682a4eb00d03387069402b
#
_cell.length_a   1.000
_cell.length_b   1.000
_cell.length_c   1.000
_cell.angle_alpha   90.00
_cell.angle_beta   90.00
_cell.angle_gamma   90.00
#
_symmetry.space_group_name_H-M   'P 1'
#
loop_
_entity.id
_entity.type
_entity.pdbx_description
1 polymer ?
#
loop_
_entity_poly.entity_id
_entity_poly.type
_entity_poly.pdbx_seq_one_letter_code
_entity_poly.pdbx_strand_id
1 'polypeptide(L)'
;MMICKETIEKLTELYRNDDQILKIIERSIASFEEYHSVIFKMELWMKVYSRSVSSEEYKDNVSKLDKARTMSHNSVLGNVNLLNRLAEKNQLPPVYDGIVSHERPYRREVANAVLEYVEDIIKNRR
;
A
#
# COMPACT_ATOMS: atom_id res chain seq x y z
N MET A 1 -4.09 -5.20 13.23
CA MET A 1 -5.04 -4.29 12.56
C MET A 1 -5.01 -4.52 11.06
N MET A 2 -6.15 -4.34 10.41
CA MET A 2 -6.33 -4.69 9.00
C MET A 2 -6.90 -3.52 8.23
N ILE A 3 -6.70 -3.53 6.90
CA ILE A 3 -7.43 -2.63 6.01
C ILE A 3 -8.87 -3.15 5.91
N CYS A 4 -9.84 -2.28 6.12
CA CYS A 4 -11.25 -2.62 6.05
C CYS A 4 -11.72 -2.67 4.59
N LYS A 5 -11.73 -3.87 4.04
CA LYS A 5 -12.13 -4.12 2.65
C LYS A 5 -13.56 -3.66 2.38
N GLU A 6 -14.45 -3.91 3.31
CA GLU A 6 -15.87 -3.54 3.19
C GLU A 6 -16.06 -2.03 3.06
N THR A 7 -15.28 -1.24 3.81
CA THR A 7 -15.35 0.21 3.70
C THR A 7 -14.89 0.69 2.33
N ILE A 8 -13.80 0.11 1.80
CA ILE A 8 -13.32 0.45 0.45
C ILE A 8 -14.38 0.09 -0.60
N GLU A 9 -15.01 -1.07 -0.48
CA GLU A 9 -16.08 -1.49 -1.40
C GLU A 9 -17.27 -0.54 -1.34
N LYS A 10 -17.69 -0.13 -0.14
CA LYS A 10 -18.79 0.82 0.03
C LYS A 10 -18.46 2.19 -0.54
N LEU A 11 -17.25 2.68 -0.33
CA LEU A 11 -16.81 3.95 -0.91
C LEU A 11 -16.83 3.89 -2.43
N THR A 12 -16.33 2.81 -3.01
CA THR A 12 -16.34 2.62 -4.46
C THR A 12 -17.77 2.62 -5.01
N GLU A 13 -18.69 1.97 -4.34
CA GLU A 13 -20.10 1.94 -4.71
C GLU A 13 -20.74 3.32 -4.60
N LEU A 14 -20.49 4.04 -3.50
CA LEU A 14 -21.06 5.38 -3.29
C LEU A 14 -20.61 6.39 -4.35
N TYR A 15 -19.36 6.29 -4.80
CA TYR A 15 -18.77 7.25 -5.72
C TYR A 15 -18.64 6.70 -7.16
N ARG A 16 -19.32 5.62 -7.48
CA ARG A 16 -19.24 5.00 -8.83
C ARG A 16 -19.57 5.93 -9.98
N ASN A 17 -20.39 6.94 -9.74
CA ASN A 17 -20.79 7.93 -10.74
C ASN A 17 -20.06 9.27 -10.58
N ASP A 18 -19.12 9.36 -9.68
CA ASP A 18 -18.28 10.55 -9.47
C ASP A 18 -16.86 10.22 -9.93
N ASP A 19 -16.54 10.55 -11.16
CA ASP A 19 -15.26 10.21 -11.79
C ASP A 19 -14.06 10.75 -11.02
N GLN A 20 -14.17 11.92 -10.42
CA GLN A 20 -13.04 12.52 -9.68
C GLN A 20 -12.73 11.75 -8.41
N ILE A 21 -13.74 11.46 -7.62
CA ILE A 21 -13.57 10.73 -6.35
C ILE A 21 -13.21 9.28 -6.62
N LEU A 22 -13.86 8.66 -7.61
CA LEU A 22 -13.56 7.28 -7.99
C LEU A 22 -12.09 7.11 -8.39
N LYS A 23 -11.54 8.06 -9.16
CA LYS A 23 -10.11 8.05 -9.51
C LYS A 23 -9.20 8.14 -8.28
N ILE A 24 -9.59 8.93 -7.30
CA ILE A 24 -8.84 9.05 -6.05
C ILE A 24 -8.80 7.71 -5.33
N ILE A 25 -9.94 7.03 -5.22
CA ILE A 25 -10.04 5.71 -4.60
C ILE A 25 -9.17 4.70 -5.37
N GLU A 26 -9.29 4.66 -6.69
CA GLU A 26 -8.52 3.75 -7.54
C GLU A 26 -7.02 3.99 -7.45
N ARG A 27 -6.59 5.25 -7.43
CA ARG A 27 -5.17 5.61 -7.27
C ARG A 27 -4.63 5.23 -5.90
N SER A 28 -5.46 5.34 -4.87
CA SER A 28 -5.09 4.92 -3.52
C SER A 28 -4.83 3.41 -3.48
N ILE A 29 -5.71 2.63 -4.08
CA ILE A 29 -5.55 1.17 -4.17
C ILE A 29 -4.31 0.83 -5.02
N ALA A 30 -4.12 1.53 -6.14
CA ALA A 30 -2.93 1.34 -6.99
C ALA A 30 -1.63 1.61 -6.23
N SER A 31 -1.63 2.60 -5.32
CA SER A 31 -0.44 2.87 -4.50
C SER A 31 -0.14 1.72 -3.53
N PHE A 32 -1.16 1.05 -3.02
CA PHE A 32 -1.00 -0.14 -2.17
C PHE A 32 -0.38 -1.29 -2.96
N GLU A 33 -0.86 -1.52 -4.18
CA GLU A 33 -0.33 -2.55 -5.07
C GLU A 33 1.11 -2.25 -5.47
N GLU A 34 1.44 -1.00 -5.74
CA GLU A 34 2.81 -0.58 -6.05
C GLU A 34 3.76 -0.82 -4.89
N TYR A 35 3.35 -0.47 -3.67
CA TYR A 35 4.15 -0.72 -2.48
C TYR A 35 4.44 -2.22 -2.32
N HIS A 36 3.42 -3.05 -2.48
CA HIS A 36 3.56 -4.51 -2.44
C HIS A 36 4.57 -4.98 -3.49
N SER A 37 4.49 -4.46 -4.71
CA SER A 37 5.40 -4.81 -5.80
C SER A 37 6.86 -4.45 -5.48
N VAL A 38 7.08 -3.27 -4.91
CA VAL A 38 8.44 -2.82 -4.54
C VAL A 38 9.02 -3.73 -3.45
N ILE A 39 8.23 -4.05 -2.42
CA ILE A 39 8.67 -4.96 -1.34
C ILE A 39 9.02 -6.33 -1.91
N PHE A 40 8.20 -6.87 -2.80
CA PHE A 40 8.46 -8.16 -3.44
C PHE A 40 9.76 -8.15 -4.24
N LYS A 41 10.00 -7.09 -5.02
CA LYS A 41 11.25 -6.94 -5.79
C LYS A 41 12.48 -6.85 -4.89
N MET A 42 12.36 -6.13 -3.77
CA MET A 42 13.45 -6.06 -2.79
C MET A 42 13.77 -7.44 -2.22
N GLU A 43 12.76 -8.22 -1.89
CA GLU A 43 12.95 -9.59 -1.39
C GLU A 43 13.65 -10.47 -2.43
N LEU A 44 13.27 -10.36 -3.70
CA LEU A 44 13.93 -11.10 -4.78
C LEU A 44 15.41 -10.75 -4.88
N TRP A 45 15.76 -9.46 -4.85
CA TRP A 45 17.15 -9.03 -4.91
C TRP A 45 17.94 -9.46 -3.69
N MET A 46 17.38 -9.34 -2.51
CA MET A 46 18.08 -9.67 -1.28
C MET A 46 18.21 -11.17 -1.04
N LYS A 47 17.22 -11.97 -1.40
CA LYS A 47 17.18 -13.40 -1.09
C LYS A 47 17.54 -14.31 -2.26
N VAL A 48 17.27 -13.88 -3.49
CA VAL A 48 17.44 -14.73 -4.68
C VAL A 48 18.64 -14.30 -5.51
N TYR A 49 18.72 -13.02 -5.87
CA TYR A 49 19.73 -12.55 -6.82
C TYR A 49 21.06 -12.15 -6.18
N SER A 50 21.13 -12.03 -4.87
CA SER A 50 22.36 -11.59 -4.18
C SER A 50 23.58 -12.45 -4.47
N ARG A 51 23.39 -13.73 -4.81
CA ARG A 51 24.47 -14.68 -5.11
C ARG A 51 24.80 -14.83 -6.60
N SER A 52 23.95 -14.28 -7.47
CA SER A 52 24.07 -14.47 -8.92
C SER A 52 24.53 -13.23 -9.68
N VAL A 53 24.73 -12.11 -8.98
CA VAL A 53 25.14 -10.83 -9.58
C VAL A 53 26.37 -10.28 -8.87
N SER A 54 27.06 -9.32 -9.49
CA SER A 54 28.20 -8.66 -8.87
C SER A 54 27.73 -7.86 -7.64
N SER A 55 28.68 -7.64 -6.71
CA SER A 55 28.43 -6.84 -5.51
C SER A 55 27.98 -5.43 -5.85
N GLU A 56 28.54 -4.84 -6.89
CA GLU A 56 28.19 -3.49 -7.36
C GLU A 56 26.77 -3.44 -7.92
N GLU A 57 26.42 -4.41 -8.77
CA GLU A 57 25.07 -4.52 -9.33
C GLU A 57 24.03 -4.72 -8.23
N TYR A 58 24.32 -5.58 -7.25
CA TYR A 58 23.45 -5.82 -6.11
C TYR A 58 23.17 -4.53 -5.33
N LYS A 59 24.23 -3.82 -4.94
CA LYS A 59 24.11 -2.57 -4.17
C LYS A 59 23.32 -1.50 -4.94
N ASP A 60 23.58 -1.39 -6.24
CA ASP A 60 22.90 -0.39 -7.08
C ASP A 60 21.40 -0.64 -7.14
N ASN A 61 21.00 -1.89 -7.39
CA ASN A 61 19.59 -2.26 -7.48
C ASN A 61 18.87 -2.18 -6.14
N VAL A 62 19.49 -2.64 -5.07
CA VAL A 62 18.90 -2.55 -3.73
C VAL A 62 18.76 -1.09 -3.30
N SER A 63 19.73 -0.24 -3.61
CA SER A 63 19.65 1.19 -3.30
C SER A 63 18.49 1.88 -4.02
N LYS A 64 18.29 1.58 -5.29
CA LYS A 64 17.17 2.13 -6.08
C LYS A 64 15.82 1.67 -5.52
N LEU A 65 15.71 0.39 -5.19
CA LEU A 65 14.50 -0.17 -4.61
C LEU A 65 14.21 0.40 -3.22
N ASP A 66 15.24 0.66 -2.43
CA ASP A 66 15.07 1.26 -1.11
C ASP A 66 14.49 2.67 -1.19
N LYS A 67 14.95 3.46 -2.16
CA LYS A 67 14.37 4.78 -2.44
C LYS A 67 12.92 4.67 -2.89
N ALA A 68 12.64 3.75 -3.80
CA ALA A 68 11.28 3.50 -4.29
C ALA A 68 10.37 3.05 -3.13
N ARG A 69 10.87 2.21 -2.23
CA ARG A 69 10.14 1.77 -1.04
C ARG A 69 9.75 2.95 -0.16
N THR A 70 10.69 3.87 0.12
CA THR A 70 10.43 5.03 0.95
C THR A 70 9.35 5.93 0.34
N MET A 71 9.46 6.22 -0.95
CA MET A 71 8.48 7.05 -1.66
C MET A 71 7.11 6.40 -1.69
N SER A 72 7.06 5.12 -2.00
CA SER A 72 5.83 4.32 -2.06
C SER A 72 5.16 4.24 -0.70
N HIS A 73 5.94 4.06 0.36
CA HIS A 73 5.44 4.00 1.73
C HIS A 73 4.81 5.33 2.15
N ASN A 74 5.46 6.45 1.83
CA ASN A 74 4.91 7.77 2.12
C ASN A 74 3.59 7.98 1.38
N SER A 75 3.51 7.53 0.14
CA SER A 75 2.28 7.57 -0.66
C SER A 75 1.16 6.74 -0.01
N VAL A 76 1.50 5.54 0.47
CA VAL A 76 0.55 4.66 1.18
C VAL A 76 -0.03 5.36 2.40
N LEU A 77 0.81 5.97 3.24
CA LEU A 77 0.33 6.67 4.45
C LEU A 77 -0.64 7.80 4.09
N GLY A 78 -0.29 8.60 3.08
CA GLY A 78 -1.15 9.69 2.61
C GLY A 78 -2.48 9.19 2.09
N ASN A 79 -2.47 8.09 1.34
CA ASN A 79 -3.67 7.53 0.75
C ASN A 79 -4.57 6.83 1.78
N VAL A 80 -3.99 6.20 2.80
CA VAL A 80 -4.79 5.67 3.92
C VAL A 80 -5.52 6.81 4.63
N ASN A 81 -4.81 7.91 4.90
CA ASN A 81 -5.43 9.10 5.51
C ASN A 81 -6.58 9.66 4.66
N LEU A 82 -6.36 9.71 3.36
CA LEU A 82 -7.37 10.21 2.41
C LEU A 82 -8.62 9.34 2.43
N LEU A 83 -8.45 8.03 2.36
CA LEU A 83 -9.56 7.08 2.40
C LEU A 83 -10.29 7.14 3.74
N ASN A 84 -9.56 7.31 4.85
CA ASN A 84 -10.16 7.47 6.16
C ASN A 84 -11.03 8.73 6.24
N ARG A 85 -10.61 9.83 5.62
CA ARG A 85 -11.42 11.06 5.55
C ARG A 85 -12.70 10.85 4.75
N LEU A 86 -12.62 10.12 3.64
CA LEU A 86 -13.81 9.79 2.86
C LEU A 86 -14.77 8.90 3.66
N ALA A 87 -14.24 7.94 4.39
CA ALA A 87 -15.05 7.06 5.24
C ALA A 87 -15.74 7.87 6.33
N GLU A 88 -15.02 8.74 7.01
CA GLU A 88 -15.58 9.62 8.05
C GLU A 88 -16.70 10.50 7.51
N LYS A 89 -16.49 11.11 6.35
CA LYS A 89 -17.49 11.95 5.70
C LYS A 89 -18.78 11.20 5.40
N ASN A 90 -18.71 9.92 5.14
CA ASN A 90 -19.85 9.08 4.80
C ASN A 90 -20.33 8.22 5.99
N GLN A 91 -19.81 8.48 7.19
CA GLN A 91 -20.20 7.77 8.41
C GLN A 91 -19.95 6.26 8.33
N LEU A 92 -18.89 5.89 7.61
CA LEU A 92 -18.43 4.51 7.48
C LEU A 92 -17.28 4.24 8.47
N PRO A 93 -17.07 2.97 8.84
CA PRO A 93 -15.88 2.62 9.60
C PRO A 93 -14.61 3.05 8.87
N PRO A 94 -13.54 3.42 9.58
CA PRO A 94 -12.30 3.82 8.90
C PRO A 94 -11.73 2.68 8.06
N VAL A 95 -11.05 3.03 6.98
CA VAL A 95 -10.33 2.07 6.14
C VAL A 95 -9.22 1.40 6.94
N TYR A 96 -8.58 2.16 7.82
CA TYR A 96 -7.61 1.63 8.78
C TYR A 96 -7.84 2.32 10.12
N ASP A 97 -8.17 1.55 11.14
CA ASP A 97 -8.54 2.09 12.47
C ASP A 97 -7.36 2.29 13.42
N GLY A 98 -6.15 1.95 12.98
CA GLY A 98 -4.94 2.19 13.74
C GLY A 98 -4.40 3.60 13.58
N ILE A 99 -3.27 3.87 14.22
CA ILE A 99 -2.59 5.16 14.12
C ILE A 99 -1.81 5.22 12.80
N VAL A 100 -2.07 6.26 12.01
CA VAL A 100 -1.34 6.51 10.76
C VAL A 100 -0.28 7.56 11.06
N SER A 101 0.97 7.12 11.17
CA SER A 101 2.09 7.98 11.56
C SER A 101 3.38 7.49 10.90
N HIS A 102 4.33 8.42 10.71
CA HIS A 102 5.68 8.06 10.23
C HIS A 102 6.55 7.45 11.32
N GLU A 103 6.11 7.43 12.57
CA GLU A 103 6.84 6.78 13.65
C GLU A 103 6.90 5.26 13.44
N ARG A 104 8.07 4.66 13.71
CA ARG A 104 8.37 3.27 13.35
C ARG A 104 7.31 2.24 13.71
N PRO A 105 6.81 2.15 14.94
CA PRO A 105 5.84 1.09 15.26
C PRO A 105 4.57 1.21 14.42
N TYR A 106 4.03 2.42 14.32
CA TYR A 106 2.79 2.68 13.61
C TYR A 106 2.94 2.54 12.11
N ARG A 107 4.05 3.05 11.57
CA ARG A 107 4.39 2.95 10.15
C ARG A 107 4.46 1.49 9.70
N ARG A 108 5.09 0.64 10.51
CA ARG A 108 5.22 -0.79 10.22
C ARG A 108 3.88 -1.50 10.24
N GLU A 109 3.00 -1.17 11.19
CA GLU A 109 1.67 -1.76 11.29
C GLU A 109 0.81 -1.43 10.07
N VAL A 110 0.81 -0.16 9.63
CA VAL A 110 0.09 0.25 8.41
C VAL A 110 0.63 -0.49 7.19
N ALA A 111 1.95 -0.55 7.05
CA ALA A 111 2.60 -1.24 5.94
C ALA A 111 2.17 -2.71 5.88
N ASN A 112 2.19 -3.41 7.02
CA ASN A 112 1.79 -4.82 7.08
C ASN A 112 0.32 -4.99 6.72
N ALA A 113 -0.55 -4.11 7.21
CA ALA A 113 -1.98 -4.16 6.89
C ALA A 113 -2.22 -3.99 5.38
N VAL A 114 -1.50 -3.07 4.75
CA VAL A 114 -1.59 -2.83 3.31
C VAL A 114 -1.08 -4.04 2.51
N LEU A 115 0.04 -4.63 2.93
CA LEU A 115 0.58 -5.82 2.26
C LEU A 115 -0.40 -7.00 2.35
N GLU A 116 -1.02 -7.21 3.51
CA GLU A 116 -2.04 -8.27 3.68
C GLU A 116 -3.26 -8.03 2.80
N TYR A 117 -3.71 -6.78 2.70
CA TYR A 117 -4.82 -6.41 1.84
C TYR A 117 -4.53 -6.74 0.36
N VAL A 118 -3.34 -6.38 -0.12
CA VAL A 118 -2.95 -6.68 -1.51
C VAL A 118 -2.81 -8.19 -1.73
N GLU A 119 -2.21 -8.91 -0.78
CA GLU A 119 -2.10 -10.38 -0.85
C GLU A 119 -3.50 -11.02 -0.98
N ASP A 120 -4.46 -10.55 -0.21
CA ASP A 120 -5.82 -11.04 -0.25
C ASP A 120 -6.48 -10.80 -1.62
N ILE A 121 -6.29 -9.61 -2.20
CA ILE A 121 -6.77 -9.29 -3.55
C ILE A 121 -6.16 -10.25 -4.58
N ILE A 122 -4.85 -10.47 -4.51
CA ILE A 122 -4.14 -11.36 -5.45
C ILE A 122 -4.69 -12.79 -5.36
N LYS A 123 -4.91 -13.30 -4.15
CA LYS A 123 -5.49 -14.64 -3.95
C LYS A 123 -6.88 -14.76 -4.57
N ASN A 124 -7.70 -13.74 -4.44
CA ASN A 124 -9.08 -13.75 -4.93
C ASN A 124 -9.21 -13.59 -6.44
N ARG A 125 -8.12 -13.23 -7.13
CA ARG A 125 -8.08 -13.14 -8.59
C ARG A 125 -7.80 -14.47 -9.28
N ARG A 126 -7.49 -15.51 -8.50
CA ARG A 126 -7.16 -16.84 -9.04
C ARG A 126 -8.35 -17.78 -9.08
#